data_f0812c8522aac7f62dd287dc544785b5
#
_entry.id   f0812c8522aac7f62dd287dc544785b5
#
_cell.length_a   1.000
_cell.length_b   1.000
_cell.length_c   1.000
_cell.angle_alpha   90.00
_cell.angle_beta   90.00
_cell.angle_gamma   90.00
#
_symmetry.space_group_name_H-M   'P 1'
#
loop_
_entity.id
_entity.type
_entity.pdbx_description
1 polymer ?
#
loop_
_entity_poly.entity_id
_entity_poly.type
_entity_poly.pdbx_seq_one_letter_code
_entity_poly.pdbx_strand_id
1 'polypeptide(L)'
;MNDNLGTEHKVLKREIVVTADGSTSLKIPELDEMYHSKKGAIQESQFVYIDHGMSLIKKPKIDILEIGMGTGLNVALTIKQSSANSISIHYDTLEPYPLSTAEQLALNYEEILGLPVGMMGQIHHSKTDNQINADFNLSVYAQKLEDWQANRLYDVIYFDAFAPNKQKGPWVLSNLKKLYTCLKAGGILTTYCAQGQFKRDLKSIGFEVTNPPGPMGKREITVAYK
;
A
#
# COMPACT_ATOMS: atom_id res chain seq x y z
N MET A 1 7.84 9.76 -42.92
CA MET A 1 8.68 10.14 -41.80
C MET A 1 7.92 9.72 -40.53
N ASN A 2 8.31 8.60 -39.96
CA ASN A 2 7.69 8.00 -38.81
C ASN A 2 8.42 8.48 -37.56
N ASP A 3 7.87 9.44 -36.84
CA ASP A 3 8.35 9.79 -35.52
C ASP A 3 7.67 8.89 -34.48
N ASN A 4 8.26 7.70 -34.31
CA ASN A 4 8.00 6.83 -33.18
C ASN A 4 8.75 7.41 -31.97
N LEU A 5 8.18 8.40 -31.30
CA LEU A 5 8.61 8.81 -29.97
C LEU A 5 8.14 7.77 -28.96
N GLY A 6 8.93 6.70 -28.85
CA GLY A 6 8.86 5.80 -27.72
C GLY A 6 9.17 6.59 -26.46
N THR A 7 8.18 6.81 -25.61
CA THR A 7 8.39 7.27 -24.24
C THR A 7 9.13 6.17 -23.49
N GLU A 8 10.47 6.23 -23.50
CA GLU A 8 11.29 5.45 -22.58
C GLU A 8 10.84 5.81 -21.17
N HIS A 9 10.14 4.91 -20.52
CA HIS A 9 9.87 5.02 -19.08
C HIS A 9 11.23 4.98 -18.38
N LYS A 10 11.75 6.14 -17.99
CA LYS A 10 12.99 6.26 -17.23
C LYS A 10 12.81 5.43 -15.94
N VAL A 11 13.46 4.28 -15.89
CA VAL A 11 13.51 3.46 -14.69
C VAL A 11 14.28 4.25 -13.64
N LEU A 12 13.60 4.74 -12.64
CA LEU A 12 14.21 5.47 -11.53
C LEU A 12 15.08 4.51 -10.73
N LYS A 13 16.33 4.92 -10.46
CA LYS A 13 17.25 4.14 -9.63
C LYS A 13 16.71 4.07 -8.20
N ARG A 14 16.72 2.88 -7.62
CA ARG A 14 16.39 2.65 -6.21
C ARG A 14 17.64 2.21 -5.46
N GLU A 15 17.79 2.71 -4.24
CA GLU A 15 18.90 2.39 -3.35
C GLU A 15 18.36 1.72 -2.08
N ILE A 16 19.02 0.65 -1.63
CA ILE A 16 18.66 -0.03 -0.40
C ILE A 16 19.09 0.83 0.78
N VAL A 17 18.19 1.00 1.75
CA VAL A 17 18.44 1.71 3.00
C VAL A 17 17.95 0.87 4.18
N VAL A 18 18.63 0.98 5.33
CA VAL A 18 18.18 0.35 6.57
C VAL A 18 17.49 1.42 7.41
N THR A 19 16.33 1.09 7.95
CA THR A 19 15.55 1.96 8.82
C THR A 19 15.88 1.71 10.29
N ALA A 20 15.43 2.57 11.20
CA ALA A 20 15.81 2.50 12.62
C ALA A 20 15.28 1.25 13.34
N ASP A 21 14.25 0.58 12.83
CA ASP A 21 13.76 -0.70 13.35
C ASP A 21 14.48 -1.92 12.76
N GLY A 22 15.57 -1.71 12.00
CA GLY A 22 16.39 -2.76 11.40
C GLY A 22 15.84 -3.30 10.08
N SER A 23 14.63 -2.91 9.66
CA SER A 23 14.09 -3.32 8.38
C SER A 23 14.74 -2.60 7.21
N THR A 24 14.86 -3.28 6.07
CA THR A 24 15.29 -2.66 4.82
C THR A 24 14.14 -1.93 4.13
N SER A 25 14.48 -0.87 3.42
CA SER A 25 13.55 -0.10 2.59
C SER A 25 14.29 0.40 1.35
N LEU A 26 13.61 1.16 0.52
CA LEU A 26 14.15 1.72 -0.72
C LEU A 26 14.09 3.24 -0.69
N LYS A 27 15.11 3.88 -1.27
CA LYS A 27 15.13 5.30 -1.57
C LYS A 27 15.23 5.51 -3.08
N ILE A 28 14.52 6.51 -3.61
CA ILE A 28 14.68 7.02 -4.98
C ILE A 28 15.40 8.35 -4.90
N PRO A 29 16.74 8.40 -5.14
CA PRO A 29 17.52 9.61 -4.99
C PRO A 29 17.03 10.78 -5.87
N GLU A 30 16.64 10.50 -7.10
CA GLU A 30 16.17 11.52 -8.04
C GLU A 30 14.88 12.24 -7.59
N LEU A 31 14.08 11.58 -6.77
CA LEU A 31 12.87 12.16 -6.18
C LEU A 31 13.11 12.69 -4.76
N ASP A 32 14.27 12.38 -4.17
CA ASP A 32 14.53 12.51 -2.74
C ASP A 32 13.37 11.94 -1.89
N GLU A 33 12.94 10.72 -2.23
CA GLU A 33 11.80 10.07 -1.60
C GLU A 33 12.18 8.67 -1.11
N MET A 34 11.58 8.25 -0.01
CA MET A 34 11.72 6.91 0.54
C MET A 34 10.39 6.17 0.48
N TYR A 35 10.46 4.85 0.30
CA TYR A 35 9.27 4.01 0.38
C TYR A 35 8.63 4.03 1.77
N HIS A 36 9.45 4.14 2.83
CA HIS A 36 8.99 4.16 4.22
C HIS A 36 9.80 5.17 5.05
N SER A 37 9.32 5.44 6.25
CA SER A 37 10.02 6.29 7.21
C SER A 37 11.39 5.73 7.60
N LYS A 38 12.41 6.59 7.65
CA LYS A 38 13.73 6.25 8.24
C LYS A 38 13.65 5.80 9.70
N LYS A 39 12.58 6.18 10.40
CA LYS A 39 12.38 5.86 11.82
C LYS A 39 11.91 4.42 12.06
N GLY A 40 11.49 3.71 11.00
CA GLY A 40 11.04 2.31 11.07
C GLY A 40 9.98 2.04 10.01
N ALA A 41 10.29 1.17 9.03
CA ALA A 41 9.34 0.82 7.99
C ALA A 41 8.22 -0.08 8.53
N ILE A 42 8.59 -1.11 9.31
CA ILE A 42 7.63 -2.04 9.91
C ILE A 42 6.70 -1.32 10.87
N GLN A 43 7.27 -0.48 11.76
CA GLN A 43 6.47 0.25 12.74
C GLN A 43 5.49 1.22 12.10
N GLU A 44 5.90 1.90 11.02
CA GLU A 44 5.01 2.79 10.27
C GLU A 44 3.87 2.02 9.59
N SER A 45 4.20 0.98 8.83
CA SER A 45 3.23 0.16 8.11
C SER A 45 2.26 -0.55 9.06
N GLN A 46 2.77 -1.11 10.17
CA GLN A 46 1.95 -1.73 11.22
C GLN A 46 0.93 -0.71 11.76
N PHE A 47 1.41 0.47 12.13
CA PHE A 47 0.55 1.49 12.72
C PHE A 47 -0.50 2.01 11.74
N VAL A 48 -0.09 2.39 10.51
CA VAL A 48 -0.99 3.04 9.55
C VAL A 48 -1.98 2.05 8.95
N TYR A 49 -1.50 0.89 8.50
CA TYR A 49 -2.30 0.00 7.66
C TYR A 49 -2.91 -1.16 8.45
N ILE A 50 -2.21 -1.71 9.41
CA ILE A 50 -2.76 -2.80 10.21
C ILE A 50 -3.63 -2.25 11.35
N ASP A 51 -3.07 -1.41 12.23
CA ASP A 51 -3.77 -0.97 13.45
C ASP A 51 -4.92 0.01 13.13
N HIS A 52 -4.70 0.94 12.16
CA HIS A 52 -5.69 1.94 11.74
C HIS A 52 -6.41 1.60 10.43
N GLY A 53 -6.26 0.38 9.94
CA GLY A 53 -6.96 -0.15 8.76
C GLY A 53 -7.62 -1.48 9.08
N MET A 54 -6.97 -2.61 8.74
CA MET A 54 -7.51 -3.95 8.88
C MET A 54 -8.07 -4.25 10.27
N SER A 55 -7.36 -3.90 11.34
CA SER A 55 -7.75 -4.25 12.72
C SER A 55 -9.03 -3.55 13.20
N LEU A 56 -9.47 -2.50 12.52
CA LEU A 56 -10.73 -1.83 12.81
C LEU A 56 -11.94 -2.59 12.24
N ILE A 57 -11.74 -3.46 11.27
CA ILE A 57 -12.79 -4.28 10.65
C ILE A 57 -12.98 -5.57 11.45
N LYS A 58 -14.16 -5.75 12.03
CA LYS A 58 -14.51 -6.92 12.87
C LYS A 58 -15.32 -7.93 12.07
N LYS A 59 -14.66 -8.56 11.07
CA LYS A 59 -15.26 -9.57 10.18
C LYS A 59 -14.32 -10.77 10.03
N PRO A 60 -14.85 -11.99 9.85
CA PRO A 60 -14.03 -13.19 9.61
C PRO A 60 -13.42 -13.22 8.20
N LYS A 61 -13.95 -12.40 7.29
CA LYS A 61 -13.43 -12.22 5.92
C LYS A 61 -13.37 -10.74 5.58
N ILE A 62 -12.21 -10.29 5.07
CA ILE A 62 -11.94 -8.88 4.75
C ILE A 62 -11.42 -8.79 3.32
N ASP A 63 -12.01 -7.89 2.53
CA ASP A 63 -11.51 -7.52 1.21
C ASP A 63 -10.68 -6.23 1.34
N ILE A 64 -9.42 -6.28 0.92
CA ILE A 64 -8.46 -5.17 1.00
C ILE A 64 -8.02 -4.74 -0.39
N LEU A 65 -7.98 -3.45 -0.63
CA LEU A 65 -7.32 -2.84 -1.80
C LEU A 65 -6.13 -2.03 -1.33
N GLU A 66 -4.98 -2.23 -1.96
CA GLU A 66 -3.79 -1.39 -1.73
C GLU A 66 -3.43 -0.62 -2.98
N ILE A 67 -3.09 0.65 -2.82
CA ILE A 67 -2.56 1.51 -3.87
C ILE A 67 -1.09 1.77 -3.59
N GLY A 68 -0.22 1.11 -4.36
CA GLY A 68 1.23 1.13 -4.18
C GLY A 68 1.73 -0.02 -3.30
N MET A 69 1.97 -1.20 -3.90
CA MET A 69 2.54 -2.35 -3.19
C MET A 69 3.99 -2.10 -2.77
N GLY A 70 4.75 -1.45 -3.64
CA GLY A 70 6.15 -1.12 -3.39
C GLY A 70 6.99 -2.33 -3.00
N THR A 71 7.46 -2.34 -1.75
CA THR A 71 8.28 -3.42 -1.19
C THR A 71 7.48 -4.67 -0.77
N GLY A 72 6.15 -4.62 -0.81
CA GLY A 72 5.28 -5.71 -0.34
C GLY A 72 5.16 -5.82 1.18
N LEU A 73 5.64 -4.81 1.94
CA LEU A 73 5.62 -4.85 3.40
C LEU A 73 4.21 -4.92 3.99
N ASN A 74 3.28 -4.12 3.44
CA ASN A 74 1.89 -4.12 3.92
C ASN A 74 1.20 -5.46 3.65
N VAL A 75 1.47 -6.10 2.51
CA VAL A 75 1.01 -7.47 2.20
C VAL A 75 1.55 -8.45 3.23
N ALA A 76 2.87 -8.43 3.49
CA ALA A 76 3.54 -9.31 4.44
C ALA A 76 2.99 -9.17 5.88
N LEU A 77 2.78 -7.94 6.35
CA LEU A 77 2.18 -7.66 7.65
C LEU A 77 0.72 -8.13 7.71
N THR A 78 -0.03 -7.95 6.63
CA THR A 78 -1.42 -8.40 6.55
C THR A 78 -1.51 -9.93 6.59
N ILE A 79 -0.62 -10.66 5.89
CA ILE A 79 -0.51 -12.14 5.97
C ILE A 79 -0.25 -12.57 7.41
N LYS A 80 0.73 -11.96 8.07
CA LYS A 80 1.07 -12.27 9.47
C LYS A 80 -0.13 -12.04 10.40
N GLN A 81 -0.79 -10.89 10.26
CA GLN A 81 -1.92 -10.51 11.10
C GLN A 81 -3.15 -11.39 10.84
N SER A 82 -3.45 -11.73 9.58
CA SER A 82 -4.58 -12.60 9.22
C SER A 82 -4.41 -13.99 9.80
N SER A 83 -3.21 -14.57 9.67
CA SER A 83 -2.88 -15.90 10.21
C SER A 83 -2.99 -15.93 11.75
N ALA A 84 -2.51 -14.89 12.45
CA ALA A 84 -2.58 -14.81 13.90
C ALA A 84 -4.03 -14.71 14.44
N ASN A 85 -4.97 -14.20 13.66
CA ASN A 85 -6.35 -13.96 14.06
C ASN A 85 -7.37 -14.85 13.33
N SER A 86 -6.94 -15.78 12.49
CA SER A 86 -7.79 -16.66 11.68
C SER A 86 -8.80 -15.86 10.82
N ILE A 87 -8.32 -14.79 10.17
CA ILE A 87 -9.11 -13.93 9.29
C ILE A 87 -8.81 -14.29 7.84
N SER A 88 -9.83 -14.59 7.06
CA SER A 88 -9.68 -14.80 5.62
C SER A 88 -9.54 -13.47 4.88
N ILE A 89 -8.52 -13.33 4.03
CA ILE A 89 -8.22 -12.11 3.29
C ILE A 89 -8.32 -12.35 1.78
N HIS A 90 -9.01 -11.45 1.12
CA HIS A 90 -8.84 -11.20 -0.30
C HIS A 90 -8.13 -9.86 -0.47
N TYR A 91 -6.95 -9.88 -1.07
CA TYR A 91 -6.06 -8.72 -1.17
C TYR A 91 -5.77 -8.39 -2.62
N ASP A 92 -6.20 -7.23 -3.08
CA ASP A 92 -5.85 -6.68 -4.38
C ASP A 92 -4.86 -5.53 -4.17
N THR A 93 -3.79 -5.48 -4.97
CA THR A 93 -2.81 -4.38 -4.92
C THR A 93 -2.43 -3.89 -6.31
N LEU A 94 -2.24 -2.57 -6.43
CA LEU A 94 -1.80 -1.93 -7.67
C LEU A 94 -0.33 -1.53 -7.55
N GLU A 95 0.51 -2.03 -8.48
CA GLU A 95 1.92 -1.68 -8.53
C GLU A 95 2.39 -1.52 -9.99
N PRO A 96 2.36 -0.29 -10.53
CA PRO A 96 2.76 -0.05 -11.92
C PRO A 96 4.27 -0.17 -12.16
N TYR A 97 5.09 -0.17 -11.11
CA TYR A 97 6.55 -0.16 -11.19
C TYR A 97 7.20 -1.22 -10.28
N PRO A 98 6.95 -2.52 -10.54
CA PRO A 98 7.40 -3.59 -9.66
C PRO A 98 8.91 -3.56 -9.44
N LEU A 99 9.34 -4.11 -8.32
CA LEU A 99 10.76 -4.22 -7.98
C LEU A 99 11.45 -5.27 -8.86
N SER A 100 12.71 -5.00 -9.18
CA SER A 100 13.59 -6.01 -9.76
C SER A 100 13.89 -7.13 -8.77
N THR A 101 14.26 -8.31 -9.26
CA THR A 101 14.64 -9.45 -8.41
C THR A 101 15.76 -9.09 -7.42
N ALA A 102 16.75 -8.29 -7.84
CA ALA A 102 17.83 -7.86 -6.96
C ALA A 102 17.34 -6.98 -5.81
N GLU A 103 16.38 -6.07 -6.06
CA GLU A 103 15.76 -5.23 -5.03
C GLU A 103 14.92 -6.09 -4.08
N GLN A 104 14.15 -7.06 -4.58
CA GLN A 104 13.35 -7.98 -3.76
C GLN A 104 14.23 -8.80 -2.82
N LEU A 105 15.35 -9.36 -3.31
CA LEU A 105 16.29 -10.17 -2.52
C LEU A 105 17.05 -9.36 -1.46
N ALA A 106 17.12 -8.05 -1.61
CA ALA A 106 17.76 -7.17 -0.62
C ALA A 106 16.83 -6.78 0.54
N LEU A 107 15.53 -7.13 0.47
CA LEU A 107 14.57 -6.90 1.56
C LEU A 107 14.70 -8.02 2.61
N ASN A 108 14.68 -7.66 3.89
CA ASN A 108 14.85 -8.59 5.01
C ASN A 108 13.55 -8.91 5.77
N TYR A 109 12.39 -8.70 5.13
CA TYR A 109 11.11 -8.85 5.83
C TYR A 109 10.78 -10.26 6.26
N GLU A 110 11.21 -11.30 5.52
CA GLU A 110 11.01 -12.70 5.95
C GLU A 110 11.66 -12.97 7.30
N GLU A 111 12.92 -12.55 7.46
CA GLU A 111 13.67 -12.73 8.70
C GLU A 111 13.04 -11.94 9.85
N ILE A 112 12.87 -10.63 9.67
CA ILE A 112 12.39 -9.75 10.76
C ILE A 112 10.96 -10.06 11.18
N LEU A 113 10.07 -10.41 10.24
CA LEU A 113 8.69 -10.73 10.54
C LEU A 113 8.46 -12.19 10.93
N GLY A 114 9.51 -13.05 10.78
CA GLY A 114 9.40 -14.49 11.01
C GLY A 114 8.46 -15.18 10.02
N LEU A 115 8.49 -14.76 8.76
CA LEU A 115 7.68 -15.36 7.69
C LEU A 115 8.40 -16.59 7.11
N PRO A 116 7.66 -17.52 6.47
CA PRO A 116 8.26 -18.63 5.75
C PRO A 116 9.23 -18.14 4.66
N VAL A 117 10.34 -18.85 4.51
CA VAL A 117 11.33 -18.59 3.44
C VAL A 117 10.66 -18.68 2.07
N GLY A 118 10.92 -17.71 1.22
CA GLY A 118 10.32 -17.61 -0.11
C GLY A 118 8.96 -16.88 -0.15
N MET A 119 8.42 -16.47 0.98
CA MET A 119 7.14 -15.75 1.05
C MET A 119 7.17 -14.41 0.29
N MET A 120 8.24 -13.62 0.45
CA MET A 120 8.39 -12.36 -0.28
C MET A 120 8.50 -12.59 -1.78
N GLY A 121 9.19 -13.66 -2.19
CA GLY A 121 9.22 -14.08 -3.59
C GLY A 121 7.82 -14.42 -4.11
N GLN A 122 7.02 -15.16 -3.36
CA GLN A 122 5.62 -15.45 -3.73
C GLN A 122 4.78 -14.17 -3.86
N ILE A 123 4.91 -13.22 -2.92
CA ILE A 123 4.21 -11.93 -2.97
C ILE A 123 4.57 -11.17 -4.26
N HIS A 124 5.86 -10.98 -4.55
CA HIS A 124 6.30 -10.19 -5.69
C HIS A 124 6.05 -10.84 -7.07
N HIS A 125 5.98 -12.19 -7.14
CA HIS A 125 5.68 -12.91 -8.37
C HIS A 125 4.19 -13.24 -8.52
N SER A 126 3.35 -12.86 -7.57
CA SER A 126 1.90 -13.04 -7.65
C SER A 126 1.33 -12.29 -8.85
N LYS A 127 0.32 -12.90 -9.44
CA LYS A 127 -0.55 -12.30 -10.46
C LYS A 127 -1.96 -12.20 -9.88
N THR A 128 -2.97 -12.24 -10.72
CA THR A 128 -4.37 -12.27 -10.28
C THR A 128 -4.72 -13.63 -9.67
N ASP A 129 -5.51 -13.61 -8.60
CA ASP A 129 -6.06 -14.79 -7.89
C ASP A 129 -5.02 -15.82 -7.43
N ASN A 130 -3.88 -15.33 -6.92
CA ASN A 130 -2.84 -16.20 -6.40
C ASN A 130 -3.10 -16.57 -4.93
N GLN A 131 -3.29 -17.85 -4.66
CA GLN A 131 -3.46 -18.38 -3.30
C GLN A 131 -2.10 -18.43 -2.59
N ILE A 132 -1.88 -17.57 -1.62
CA ILE A 132 -0.66 -17.54 -0.79
C ILE A 132 -0.71 -18.63 0.29
N ASN A 133 -1.86 -18.75 0.96
CA ASN A 133 -2.15 -19.81 1.93
C ASN A 133 -3.67 -20.06 1.99
N ALA A 134 -4.15 -20.92 2.87
CA ALA A 134 -5.57 -21.31 2.95
C ALA A 134 -6.52 -20.11 3.13
N ASP A 135 -6.06 -19.06 3.82
CA ASP A 135 -6.87 -17.91 4.21
C ASP A 135 -6.45 -16.60 3.53
N PHE A 136 -5.49 -16.64 2.58
CA PHE A 136 -5.00 -15.43 1.94
C PHE A 136 -4.90 -15.58 0.42
N ASN A 137 -5.72 -14.85 -0.30
CA ASN A 137 -5.68 -14.72 -1.75
C ASN A 137 -5.15 -13.34 -2.13
N LEU A 138 -4.15 -13.28 -3.02
CA LEU A 138 -3.46 -12.07 -3.46
C LEU A 138 -3.59 -11.88 -4.98
N SER A 139 -4.01 -10.68 -5.38
CA SER A 139 -3.94 -10.25 -6.77
C SER A 139 -3.04 -9.01 -6.89
N VAL A 140 -2.02 -9.09 -7.73
CA VAL A 140 -1.13 -7.97 -8.04
C VAL A 140 -1.39 -7.48 -9.46
N TYR A 141 -1.80 -6.23 -9.60
CA TYR A 141 -2.08 -5.58 -10.88
C TYR A 141 -0.96 -4.61 -11.24
N ALA A 142 -0.24 -4.88 -12.33
CA ALA A 142 0.79 -3.98 -12.87
C ALA A 142 0.13 -2.79 -13.61
N GLN A 143 -0.71 -2.04 -12.91
CA GLN A 143 -1.54 -0.96 -13.47
C GLN A 143 -1.51 0.27 -12.55
N LYS A 144 -1.68 1.45 -13.17
CA LYS A 144 -1.94 2.68 -12.41
C LYS A 144 -3.40 2.72 -11.96
N LEU A 145 -3.66 3.44 -10.86
CA LEU A 145 -5.03 3.65 -10.36
C LEU A 145 -5.94 4.31 -11.40
N GLU A 146 -5.39 5.18 -12.24
CA GLU A 146 -6.12 5.85 -13.32
C GLU A 146 -6.75 4.85 -14.30
N ASP A 147 -6.00 3.80 -14.65
CA ASP A 147 -6.35 2.84 -15.68
C ASP A 147 -7.08 1.61 -15.12
N TRP A 148 -6.97 1.39 -13.80
CA TRP A 148 -7.57 0.24 -13.14
C TRP A 148 -9.07 0.43 -12.88
N GLN A 149 -9.82 -0.67 -12.96
CA GLN A 149 -11.25 -0.72 -12.63
C GLN A 149 -11.48 -1.78 -11.56
N ALA A 150 -12.24 -1.41 -10.53
CA ALA A 150 -12.63 -2.35 -9.48
C ALA A 150 -13.62 -3.39 -10.02
N ASN A 151 -13.38 -4.64 -9.67
CA ASN A 151 -14.29 -5.76 -9.94
C ASN A 151 -15.07 -6.20 -8.69
N ARG A 152 -14.79 -5.57 -7.53
CA ARG A 152 -15.45 -5.83 -6.24
C ARG A 152 -15.47 -4.59 -5.36
N LEU A 153 -16.15 -4.70 -4.22
CA LEU A 153 -16.11 -3.71 -3.16
C LEU A 153 -15.17 -4.17 -2.04
N TYR A 154 -14.49 -3.22 -1.39
CA TYR A 154 -13.49 -3.47 -0.36
C TYR A 154 -13.97 -3.00 1.01
N ASP A 155 -13.53 -3.69 2.06
CA ASP A 155 -13.72 -3.29 3.44
C ASP A 155 -12.69 -2.24 3.85
N VAL A 156 -11.45 -2.35 3.32
CA VAL A 156 -10.34 -1.46 3.64
C VAL A 156 -9.59 -1.07 2.37
N ILE A 157 -9.18 0.20 2.29
CA ILE A 157 -8.21 0.68 1.31
C ILE A 157 -6.95 1.15 2.03
N TYR A 158 -5.80 0.54 1.71
CA TYR A 158 -4.48 1.03 2.06
C TYR A 158 -4.01 1.98 0.96
N PHE A 159 -3.97 3.28 1.25
CA PHE A 159 -3.58 4.26 0.25
C PHE A 159 -2.12 4.66 0.47
N ASP A 160 -1.20 3.89 -0.12
CA ASP A 160 0.26 3.96 0.10
C ASP A 160 1.05 4.43 -1.13
N ALA A 161 0.47 5.31 -1.93
CA ALA A 161 1.18 5.97 -3.02
C ALA A 161 2.19 7.00 -2.48
N PHE A 162 3.25 7.29 -3.25
CA PHE A 162 4.17 8.40 -2.91
C PHE A 162 3.42 9.71 -2.74
N ALA A 163 3.97 10.61 -1.89
CA ALA A 163 3.33 11.85 -1.50
C ALA A 163 2.81 12.68 -2.71
N PRO A 164 1.71 13.45 -2.56
CA PRO A 164 1.08 14.17 -3.68
C PRO A 164 2.00 15.11 -4.46
N ASN A 165 3.04 15.65 -3.83
CA ASN A 165 4.05 16.50 -4.47
C ASN A 165 5.09 15.69 -5.29
N LYS A 166 5.16 14.38 -5.12
CA LYS A 166 6.06 13.46 -5.83
C LYS A 166 5.33 12.65 -6.91
N GLN A 167 4.11 12.25 -6.64
CA GLN A 167 3.29 11.45 -7.54
C GLN A 167 1.85 11.96 -7.52
N LYS A 168 1.51 12.88 -8.43
CA LYS A 168 0.20 13.55 -8.43
C LYS A 168 -0.97 12.62 -8.80
N GLY A 169 -0.77 11.69 -9.74
CA GLY A 169 -1.83 10.88 -10.36
C GLY A 169 -2.80 10.24 -9.36
N PRO A 170 -2.36 9.40 -8.41
CA PRO A 170 -3.25 8.74 -7.46
C PRO A 170 -4.12 9.71 -6.63
N TRP A 171 -3.64 10.93 -6.38
CA TRP A 171 -4.25 11.91 -5.47
C TRP A 171 -5.28 12.84 -6.12
N VAL A 172 -5.51 12.74 -7.44
CA VAL A 172 -6.51 13.58 -8.12
C VAL A 172 -7.92 13.19 -7.69
N LEU A 173 -8.82 14.18 -7.67
CA LEU A 173 -10.19 14.03 -7.15
C LEU A 173 -10.98 12.91 -7.84
N SER A 174 -10.75 12.68 -9.14
CA SER A 174 -11.40 11.59 -9.88
C SER A 174 -11.00 10.20 -9.35
N ASN A 175 -9.73 10.00 -9.00
CA ASN A 175 -9.23 8.76 -8.42
C ASN A 175 -9.73 8.58 -6.98
N LEU A 176 -9.77 9.65 -6.18
CA LEU A 176 -10.34 9.59 -4.83
C LEU A 176 -11.84 9.23 -4.87
N LYS A 177 -12.60 9.76 -5.84
CA LYS A 177 -14.00 9.36 -6.08
C LYS A 177 -14.10 7.88 -6.47
N LYS A 178 -13.20 7.38 -7.33
CA LYS A 178 -13.13 5.96 -7.70
C LYS A 178 -12.93 5.11 -6.44
N LEU A 179 -11.98 5.46 -5.56
CA LEU A 179 -11.74 4.77 -4.30
C LEU A 179 -12.96 4.79 -3.36
N TYR A 180 -13.65 5.93 -3.27
CA TYR A 180 -14.90 6.00 -2.51
C TYR A 180 -15.96 5.03 -3.02
N THR A 181 -16.14 4.94 -4.34
CA THR A 181 -17.12 4.02 -4.94
C THR A 181 -16.75 2.56 -4.73
N CYS A 182 -15.45 2.23 -4.66
CA CYS A 182 -14.96 0.88 -4.41
C CYS A 182 -15.09 0.42 -2.94
N LEU A 183 -15.30 1.34 -1.99
CA LEU A 183 -15.51 0.98 -0.59
C LEU A 183 -16.94 0.51 -0.33
N LYS A 184 -17.09 -0.50 0.52
CA LYS A 184 -18.37 -0.90 1.13
C LYS A 184 -18.86 0.18 2.09
N ALA A 185 -20.14 0.22 2.39
CA ALA A 185 -20.66 1.05 3.49
C ALA A 185 -19.99 0.65 4.82
N GLY A 186 -19.50 1.62 5.58
CA GLY A 186 -18.67 1.41 6.77
C GLY A 186 -17.23 0.99 6.48
N GLY A 187 -16.80 1.00 5.23
CA GLY A 187 -15.42 0.72 4.84
C GLY A 187 -14.47 1.87 5.16
N ILE A 188 -13.17 1.57 5.21
CA ILE A 188 -12.11 2.47 5.71
C ILE A 188 -11.06 2.70 4.63
N LEU A 189 -10.64 3.95 4.44
CA LEU A 189 -9.41 4.30 3.75
C LEU A 189 -8.41 4.82 4.77
N THR A 190 -7.21 4.24 4.82
CA THR A 190 -6.12 4.70 5.69
C THR A 190 -4.87 5.04 4.89
N THR A 191 -4.15 6.08 5.33
CA THR A 191 -2.91 6.54 4.69
C THR A 191 -2.03 7.33 5.67
N TYR A 192 -0.73 7.28 5.43
CA TYR A 192 0.25 8.10 6.14
C TYR A 192 0.15 9.60 5.80
N CYS A 193 -0.50 9.94 4.69
CA CYS A 193 -0.59 11.31 4.19
C CYS A 193 -1.56 12.13 5.02
N ALA A 194 -1.08 13.26 5.55
CA ALA A 194 -1.86 14.18 6.40
C ALA A 194 -2.06 15.57 5.75
N GLN A 195 -1.86 15.69 4.42
CA GLN A 195 -1.97 16.98 3.74
C GLN A 195 -3.40 17.54 3.81
N GLY A 196 -3.51 18.83 4.15
CA GLY A 196 -4.80 19.50 4.34
C GLY A 196 -5.68 19.50 3.08
N GLN A 197 -5.10 19.66 1.87
CA GLN A 197 -5.87 19.61 0.64
C GLN A 197 -6.47 18.22 0.42
N PHE A 198 -5.69 17.16 0.57
CA PHE A 198 -6.16 15.78 0.45
C PHE A 198 -7.34 15.49 1.40
N LYS A 199 -7.25 15.92 2.66
CA LYS A 199 -8.35 15.77 3.63
C LYS A 199 -9.61 16.55 3.24
N ARG A 200 -9.47 17.74 2.66
CA ARG A 200 -10.61 18.50 2.12
C ARG A 200 -11.25 17.79 0.94
N ASP A 201 -10.43 17.23 0.05
CA ASP A 201 -10.92 16.49 -1.11
C ASP A 201 -11.68 15.23 -0.68
N LEU A 202 -11.19 14.45 0.28
CA LEU A 202 -11.92 13.31 0.86
C LEU A 202 -13.28 13.72 1.44
N LYS A 203 -13.32 14.79 2.25
CA LYS A 203 -14.58 15.31 2.81
C LYS A 203 -15.56 15.75 1.73
N SER A 204 -15.09 16.39 0.66
CA SER A 204 -15.93 16.84 -0.45
C SER A 204 -16.59 15.70 -1.23
N ILE A 205 -16.00 14.49 -1.15
CA ILE A 205 -16.51 13.28 -1.79
C ILE A 205 -17.56 12.58 -0.91
N GLY A 206 -17.55 12.83 0.40
CA GLY A 206 -18.49 12.22 1.34
C GLY A 206 -17.84 11.35 2.41
N PHE A 207 -16.49 11.30 2.48
CA PHE A 207 -15.81 10.62 3.57
C PHE A 207 -15.96 11.38 4.91
N GLU A 208 -16.20 10.65 5.99
CA GLU A 208 -15.93 11.14 7.34
C GLU A 208 -14.43 10.96 7.63
N VAL A 209 -13.73 12.07 7.86
CA VAL A 209 -12.25 12.07 7.97
C VAL A 209 -11.82 12.33 9.41
N THR A 210 -11.03 11.42 9.97
CA THR A 210 -10.36 11.53 11.27
C THR A 210 -8.85 11.64 11.11
N ASN A 211 -8.18 12.14 12.13
CA ASN A 211 -6.73 12.40 12.12
C ASN A 211 -6.09 11.85 13.39
N PRO A 212 -5.92 10.53 13.51
CA PRO A 212 -5.21 9.96 14.65
C PRO A 212 -3.77 10.49 14.73
N PRO A 213 -3.19 10.64 15.96
CA PRO A 213 -1.78 10.96 16.12
C PRO A 213 -0.91 9.97 15.34
N GLY A 214 0.10 10.48 14.63
CA GLY A 214 0.98 9.65 13.83
C GLY A 214 2.03 8.91 14.66
N PRO A 215 2.63 7.82 14.13
CA PRO A 215 3.66 7.07 14.80
C PRO A 215 5.00 7.84 14.84
N MET A 216 5.85 7.50 15.82
CA MET A 216 7.26 7.91 15.87
C MET A 216 7.52 9.43 15.67
N GLY A 217 6.63 10.28 16.24
CA GLY A 217 6.75 11.74 16.16
C GLY A 217 6.23 12.36 14.86
N LYS A 218 5.54 11.60 14.02
CA LYS A 218 4.65 12.17 13.01
C LYS A 218 3.46 12.83 13.71
N ARG A 219 3.03 13.98 13.18
CA ARG A 219 1.94 14.74 13.80
C ARG A 219 0.61 13.98 13.75
N GLU A 220 0.27 13.43 12.62
CA GLU A 220 -0.99 12.73 12.38
C GLU A 220 -0.92 11.82 11.13
N ILE A 221 -1.86 10.91 11.02
CA ILE A 221 -2.21 10.15 9.82
C ILE A 221 -3.63 10.53 9.39
N THR A 222 -4.12 9.98 8.27
CA THR A 222 -5.51 10.16 7.84
C THR A 222 -6.22 8.81 7.81
N VAL A 223 -7.37 8.74 8.47
CA VAL A 223 -8.33 7.63 8.37
C VAL A 223 -9.66 8.21 7.91
N ALA A 224 -10.25 7.65 6.86
CA ALA A 224 -11.48 8.13 6.26
C ALA A 224 -12.50 6.99 6.16
N TYR A 225 -13.73 7.25 6.61
CA TYR A 225 -14.83 6.28 6.67
C TYR A 225 -15.89 6.62 5.62
N LYS A 226 -16.44 5.58 4.98
CA LYS A 226 -17.58 5.71 4.05
C LYS A 226 -18.90 5.44 4.74
#